data_aaca456f6593d3787cd2e3d8ec51b056
#
_entry.id   aaca456f6593d3787cd2e3d8ec51b056
#
_cell.length_a   1.000
_cell.length_b   1.000
_cell.length_c   1.000
_cell.angle_alpha   90.00
_cell.angle_beta   90.00
_cell.angle_gamma   90.00
#
_symmetry.space_group_name_H-M   'P 1'
#
loop_
_entity.id
_entity.type
_entity.pdbx_description
1 polymer ?
#
loop_
_entity_poly.entity_id
_entity_poly.type
_entity_poly.pdbx_seq_one_letter_code
_entity_poly.pdbx_strand_id
1 'polypeptide(L)'
;FEGIKENTELGKQELLMAAKLSKGKDLNWWHGVSKGIIKPLDTDGLVIDLLHHPKEIKKNMDGDVWKIFESEVYSLISKPQTKQPVEILAQSVADTIFDGLIHNNISDRLLKIYYKCVDSNSMREPLLNYIEKYKIPQGMSVLDTHPDHCFMELDRLYFKQLSVALENNEYIIGFQQYVDNRTKSKKAEAYKAEWLKDVKVLLDFKNEKLYEINTVSQLANYYQSHFAPLDSAIRHLYVAWLQEEKLLRPYQYRYEQYNKELFDRWFGLADEYKPTQRNFIADKLSGNGRIAVIVCDGLRLEIAESIADKLKVKGKKNIAFAELPSVTENGMSSLFGCAEVEDVAQTRYSNLKTVIPDVEIIQLERLNSGVTANKLVLMFGDIDQVGEKKQLAGLKDINAYEAFVSEKINDLFSMGYGKVYLTADHGFVITGILDEADKIPVPDGDIIKSEERFCLANDTLGNENIIVRSQKYKESQYQYYAKSDKPFVSKGAYGYAHG
;
A
#
# COMPACT_ATOMS: atom_id res chain seq x y z
N PHE A 1 -0.13 60.85 -14.01
CA PHE A 1 0.06 60.25 -15.36
C PHE A 1 1.31 60.75 -16.09
N GLU A 2 1.69 62.03 -15.99
CA GLU A 2 2.85 62.57 -16.67
C GLU A 2 4.19 62.05 -16.16
N GLY A 3 4.31 61.75 -14.86
CA GLY A 3 5.54 61.15 -14.27
C GLY A 3 5.73 59.65 -14.52
N ILE A 4 4.73 58.96 -15.02
CA ILE A 4 4.77 57.51 -15.27
C ILE A 4 5.26 57.20 -16.69
N LYS A 5 5.20 58.15 -17.61
CA LYS A 5 5.56 57.96 -19.03
C LYS A 5 7.05 57.72 -19.32
N GLU A 6 7.94 58.13 -18.44
CA GLU A 6 9.37 58.11 -18.74
C GLU A 6 10.14 56.86 -18.23
N ASN A 7 9.51 56.02 -17.40
CA ASN A 7 10.22 54.86 -16.77
C ASN A 7 9.35 53.62 -16.59
N THR A 8 8.38 53.34 -17.45
CA THR A 8 7.58 52.15 -17.35
C THR A 8 7.88 51.15 -18.45
N GLU A 9 8.24 49.94 -18.08
CA GLU A 9 8.31 48.77 -18.98
C GLU A 9 6.94 48.24 -19.41
N LEU A 10 5.84 48.91 -18.96
CA LEU A 10 4.45 48.48 -19.20
C LEU A 10 4.00 48.89 -20.62
N GLY A 11 3.42 47.94 -21.33
CA GLY A 11 2.74 48.16 -22.58
C GLY A 11 1.47 49.00 -22.45
N LYS A 12 0.98 49.57 -23.55
CA LYS A 12 -0.23 50.41 -23.60
C LYS A 12 -1.46 49.70 -23.00
N GLN A 13 -1.61 48.41 -23.21
CA GLN A 13 -2.72 47.61 -22.69
C GLN A 13 -2.63 47.43 -21.18
N GLU A 14 -1.44 47.20 -20.64
CA GLU A 14 -1.20 47.07 -19.20
C GLU A 14 -1.45 48.38 -18.46
N LEU A 15 -1.07 49.51 -19.03
CA LEU A 15 -1.38 50.82 -18.47
C LEU A 15 -2.86 51.13 -18.46
N LEU A 16 -3.61 50.79 -19.53
CA LEU A 16 -5.07 50.92 -19.56
C LEU A 16 -5.74 50.02 -18.52
N MET A 17 -5.24 48.83 -18.37
CA MET A 17 -5.75 47.89 -17.34
C MET A 17 -5.46 48.40 -15.93
N ALA A 18 -4.24 48.88 -15.67
CA ALA A 18 -3.87 49.50 -14.40
C ALA A 18 -4.77 50.71 -14.09
N ALA A 19 -5.04 51.56 -15.06
CA ALA A 19 -5.93 52.73 -14.89
C ALA A 19 -7.35 52.30 -14.49
N LYS A 20 -7.91 51.25 -15.10
CA LYS A 20 -9.25 50.73 -14.77
C LYS A 20 -9.32 50.06 -13.40
N LEU A 21 -8.24 49.37 -12.99
CA LEU A 21 -8.15 48.66 -11.73
C LEU A 21 -7.63 49.52 -10.56
N SER A 22 -7.28 50.80 -10.84
CA SER A 22 -6.69 51.73 -9.86
C SER A 22 -7.69 52.28 -8.81
N LYS A 23 -8.98 52.07 -8.98
CA LYS A 23 -10.01 52.56 -8.06
C LYS A 23 -9.74 51.99 -6.65
N GLY A 24 -9.47 52.93 -5.71
CA GLY A 24 -9.17 52.56 -4.31
C GLY A 24 -7.73 52.11 -4.06
N LYS A 25 -6.84 52.21 -5.02
CA LYS A 25 -5.40 51.90 -4.90
C LYS A 25 -4.59 53.15 -4.60
N ASP A 26 -3.51 52.99 -3.80
CA ASP A 26 -2.60 54.05 -3.41
C ASP A 26 -1.40 54.22 -4.34
N LEU A 27 -0.54 55.21 -4.05
CA LEU A 27 0.70 55.43 -4.81
C LEU A 27 1.68 54.29 -4.77
N ASN A 28 1.71 53.50 -3.67
CA ASN A 28 2.59 52.34 -3.55
C ASN A 28 2.18 51.24 -4.54
N TRP A 29 0.88 51.05 -4.73
CA TRP A 29 0.37 50.14 -5.74
C TRP A 29 0.80 50.59 -7.15
N TRP A 30 0.67 51.88 -7.49
CA TRP A 30 1.10 52.40 -8.77
C TRP A 30 2.61 52.29 -8.98
N HIS A 31 3.42 52.54 -7.94
CA HIS A 31 4.85 52.30 -7.99
C HIS A 31 5.19 50.81 -8.20
N GLY A 32 4.49 49.92 -7.56
CA GLY A 32 4.64 48.47 -7.75
C GLY A 32 4.30 48.05 -9.17
N VAL A 33 3.21 48.57 -9.73
CA VAL A 33 2.80 48.34 -11.12
C VAL A 33 3.82 48.93 -12.11
N SER A 34 4.26 50.18 -11.92
CA SER A 34 5.22 50.83 -12.82
C SER A 34 6.60 50.14 -12.86
N LYS A 35 6.98 49.46 -11.78
CA LYS A 35 8.22 48.69 -11.69
C LYS A 35 8.05 47.23 -12.09
N GLY A 36 6.86 46.78 -12.55
CA GLY A 36 6.58 45.40 -12.88
C GLY A 36 6.51 44.46 -11.69
N ILE A 37 6.56 44.98 -10.43
CA ILE A 37 6.49 44.19 -9.20
C ILE A 37 5.05 43.70 -8.93
N ILE A 38 4.07 44.58 -9.27
CA ILE A 38 2.63 44.28 -9.14
C ILE A 38 2.05 44.18 -10.55
N LYS A 39 1.50 43.03 -10.92
CA LYS A 39 0.71 42.89 -12.14
C LYS A 39 -0.67 43.51 -11.91
N PRO A 40 -1.14 44.43 -12.78
CA PRO A 40 -2.46 45.07 -12.62
C PRO A 40 -3.62 44.07 -12.55
N LEU A 41 -3.51 43.00 -13.31
CA LEU A 41 -4.45 41.86 -13.31
C LEU A 41 -3.70 40.60 -12.97
N ASP A 42 -4.15 39.89 -11.91
CA ASP A 42 -3.68 38.53 -11.61
C ASP A 42 -4.39 37.53 -12.51
N THR A 43 -3.93 37.47 -13.76
CA THR A 43 -4.50 36.58 -14.78
C THR A 43 -4.48 35.13 -14.35
N ASP A 44 -3.41 34.67 -13.68
CA ASP A 44 -3.28 33.28 -13.26
C ASP A 44 -4.29 32.92 -12.15
N GLY A 45 -4.50 33.84 -11.18
CA GLY A 45 -5.55 33.68 -10.16
C GLY A 45 -6.95 33.69 -10.78
N LEU A 46 -7.20 34.62 -11.71
CA LEU A 46 -8.49 34.70 -12.41
C LEU A 46 -8.76 33.48 -13.32
N VAL A 47 -7.74 32.82 -13.86
CA VAL A 47 -7.91 31.57 -14.61
C VAL A 47 -8.35 30.45 -13.67
N ILE A 48 -7.83 30.41 -12.43
CA ILE A 48 -8.31 29.45 -11.41
C ILE A 48 -9.77 29.74 -11.04
N ASP A 49 -10.12 31.01 -10.85
CA ASP A 49 -11.51 31.41 -10.59
C ASP A 49 -12.43 31.09 -11.77
N LEU A 50 -11.94 31.24 -13.02
CA LEU A 50 -12.66 30.85 -14.23
C LEU A 50 -12.91 29.33 -14.27
N LEU A 51 -11.95 28.51 -13.88
CA LEU A 51 -12.11 27.07 -13.80
C LEU A 51 -13.05 26.68 -12.65
N HIS A 52 -13.08 27.45 -11.56
CA HIS A 52 -13.90 27.18 -10.40
C HIS A 52 -15.37 27.60 -10.59
N HIS A 53 -15.59 28.88 -10.95
CA HIS A 53 -16.92 29.50 -11.04
C HIS A 53 -17.07 30.32 -12.33
N PRO A 54 -17.11 29.72 -13.53
CA PRO A 54 -17.03 30.45 -14.80
C PRO A 54 -18.12 31.52 -14.97
N LYS A 55 -19.37 31.24 -14.54
CA LYS A 55 -20.46 32.21 -14.64
C LYS A 55 -20.32 33.39 -13.71
N GLU A 56 -19.84 33.14 -12.50
CA GLU A 56 -19.73 34.16 -11.46
C GLU A 56 -18.61 35.15 -11.76
N ILE A 57 -17.44 34.68 -12.22
CA ILE A 57 -16.33 35.54 -12.56
C ILE A 57 -16.74 36.53 -13.65
N LYS A 58 -17.42 36.07 -14.70
CA LYS A 58 -17.90 36.93 -15.78
C LYS A 58 -18.93 37.96 -15.31
N LYS A 59 -19.86 37.53 -14.44
CA LYS A 59 -20.91 38.39 -13.89
C LYS A 59 -20.35 39.52 -13.01
N ASN A 60 -19.31 39.21 -12.24
CA ASN A 60 -18.74 40.09 -11.23
C ASN A 60 -17.62 40.99 -11.78
N MET A 61 -17.15 40.78 -13.01
CA MET A 61 -16.05 41.51 -13.61
C MET A 61 -16.59 42.65 -14.49
N ASP A 62 -15.92 43.83 -14.47
CA ASP A 62 -16.20 44.91 -15.39
C ASP A 62 -16.06 44.45 -16.85
N GLY A 63 -16.97 44.90 -17.74
CA GLY A 63 -17.04 44.39 -19.10
C GLY A 63 -15.80 44.64 -19.97
N ASP A 64 -15.06 45.74 -19.72
CA ASP A 64 -13.82 45.99 -20.45
C ASP A 64 -12.63 45.24 -19.87
N VAL A 65 -12.62 45.05 -18.54
CA VAL A 65 -11.63 44.19 -17.88
C VAL A 65 -11.86 42.72 -18.30
N TRP A 66 -13.11 42.29 -18.44
CA TRP A 66 -13.43 40.95 -18.97
C TRP A 66 -12.86 40.76 -20.41
N LYS A 67 -13.03 41.70 -21.30
CA LYS A 67 -12.52 41.59 -22.67
C LYS A 67 -10.99 41.42 -22.71
N ILE A 68 -10.28 42.13 -21.82
CA ILE A 68 -8.82 42.03 -21.71
C ILE A 68 -8.47 40.65 -21.13
N PHE A 69 -9.09 40.22 -20.03
CA PHE A 69 -8.89 38.93 -19.43
C PHE A 69 -9.19 37.78 -20.43
N GLU A 70 -10.32 37.82 -21.10
CA GLU A 70 -10.71 36.86 -22.14
C GLU A 70 -9.65 36.74 -23.25
N SER A 71 -9.13 37.89 -23.73
CA SER A 71 -8.06 37.90 -24.72
C SER A 71 -6.77 37.26 -24.20
N GLU A 72 -6.39 37.51 -22.96
CA GLU A 72 -5.23 36.89 -22.33
C GLU A 72 -5.40 35.39 -22.16
N VAL A 73 -6.61 34.93 -21.79
CA VAL A 73 -6.93 33.49 -21.69
C VAL A 73 -6.77 32.81 -23.04
N TYR A 74 -7.32 33.38 -24.12
CA TYR A 74 -7.15 32.82 -25.47
C TYR A 74 -5.67 32.76 -25.90
N SER A 75 -4.88 33.82 -25.56
CA SER A 75 -3.44 33.79 -25.77
C SER A 75 -2.74 32.69 -24.97
N LEU A 76 -3.11 32.53 -23.70
CA LEU A 76 -2.55 31.52 -22.81
C LEU A 76 -2.76 30.09 -23.34
N ILE A 77 -3.95 29.79 -23.89
CA ILE A 77 -4.28 28.50 -24.47
C ILE A 77 -3.93 28.38 -25.98
N SER A 78 -3.32 29.40 -26.56
CA SER A 78 -2.93 29.43 -27.98
C SER A 78 -4.08 29.13 -28.95
N LYS A 79 -5.30 29.60 -28.62
CA LYS A 79 -6.51 29.45 -29.47
C LYS A 79 -6.99 30.79 -29.98
N PRO A 80 -7.59 30.85 -31.19
CA PRO A 80 -8.21 32.08 -31.70
C PRO A 80 -9.40 32.49 -30.83
N GLN A 81 -9.55 33.80 -30.62
CA GLN A 81 -10.66 34.34 -29.86
C GLN A 81 -11.98 34.10 -30.60
N THR A 82 -12.95 33.45 -29.95
CA THR A 82 -14.26 33.16 -30.49
C THR A 82 -15.36 33.59 -29.51
N LYS A 83 -16.51 34.00 -30.08
CA LYS A 83 -17.65 34.36 -29.24
C LYS A 83 -18.36 33.12 -28.76
N GLN A 84 -18.10 32.71 -27.53
CA GLN A 84 -18.68 31.50 -26.93
C GLN A 84 -19.09 31.70 -25.46
N PRO A 85 -19.96 30.85 -24.89
CA PRO A 85 -20.25 30.87 -23.46
C PRO A 85 -18.98 30.73 -22.62
N VAL A 86 -18.97 31.37 -21.46
CA VAL A 86 -17.80 31.37 -20.56
C VAL A 86 -17.45 29.95 -20.05
N GLU A 87 -18.44 29.09 -19.93
CA GLU A 87 -18.25 27.67 -19.54
C GLU A 87 -17.47 26.90 -20.62
N ILE A 88 -17.66 27.24 -21.89
CA ILE A 88 -16.90 26.64 -22.99
C ILE A 88 -15.46 27.16 -23.00
N LEU A 89 -15.26 28.43 -22.63
CA LEU A 89 -13.90 28.97 -22.44
C LEU A 89 -13.17 28.25 -21.29
N ALA A 90 -13.85 28.07 -20.14
CA ALA A 90 -13.30 27.33 -19.00
C ALA A 90 -12.95 25.87 -19.37
N GLN A 91 -13.84 25.18 -20.11
CA GLN A 91 -13.59 23.83 -20.63
C GLN A 91 -12.36 23.84 -21.57
N SER A 92 -12.25 24.84 -22.46
CA SER A 92 -11.10 24.96 -23.37
C SER A 92 -9.77 25.16 -22.63
N VAL A 93 -9.78 25.85 -21.50
CA VAL A 93 -8.59 25.98 -20.63
C VAL A 93 -8.24 24.63 -20.01
N ALA A 94 -9.23 23.94 -19.41
CA ALA A 94 -9.03 22.62 -18.83
C ALA A 94 -8.50 21.62 -19.87
N ASP A 95 -9.12 21.55 -21.05
CA ASP A 95 -8.69 20.66 -22.15
C ASP A 95 -7.25 20.96 -22.59
N THR A 96 -6.87 22.24 -22.68
CA THR A 96 -5.49 22.60 -23.05
C THR A 96 -4.48 22.18 -21.99
N ILE A 97 -4.83 22.29 -20.70
CA ILE A 97 -4.00 21.79 -19.61
C ILE A 97 -3.89 20.26 -19.72
N PHE A 98 -5.00 19.56 -19.92
CA PHE A 98 -5.04 18.11 -20.02
C PHE A 98 -4.29 17.58 -21.24
N ASP A 99 -4.46 18.20 -22.41
CA ASP A 99 -3.68 17.88 -23.61
C ASP A 99 -2.17 18.04 -23.35
N GLY A 100 -1.79 19.12 -22.69
CA GLY A 100 -0.39 19.38 -22.32
C GLY A 100 0.18 18.34 -21.36
N LEU A 101 -0.62 17.82 -20.41
CA LEU A 101 -0.23 16.74 -19.50
C LEU A 101 -0.17 15.39 -20.22
N ILE A 102 -1.11 15.09 -21.10
CA ILE A 102 -1.17 13.85 -21.89
C ILE A 102 0.03 13.73 -22.84
N HIS A 103 0.44 14.82 -23.48
CA HIS A 103 1.55 14.83 -24.41
C HIS A 103 2.88 15.31 -23.78
N ASN A 104 2.91 15.50 -22.46
CA ASN A 104 4.06 15.97 -21.69
C ASN A 104 4.72 17.23 -22.28
N ASN A 105 3.91 18.15 -22.80
CA ASN A 105 4.33 19.40 -23.43
C ASN A 105 3.61 20.64 -22.87
N ILE A 106 3.06 20.53 -21.67
CA ILE A 106 2.39 21.65 -20.98
C ILE A 106 3.38 22.79 -20.72
N SER A 107 2.95 24.04 -20.99
CA SER A 107 3.79 25.20 -20.69
C SER A 107 3.95 25.42 -19.19
N ASP A 108 5.10 25.98 -18.76
CA ASP A 108 5.38 26.25 -17.34
C ASP A 108 4.30 27.08 -16.65
N ARG A 109 3.69 28.03 -17.38
CA ARG A 109 2.63 28.89 -16.85
C ARG A 109 1.34 28.06 -16.57
N LEU A 110 0.89 27.26 -17.54
CA LEU A 110 -0.27 26.38 -17.38
C LEU A 110 -0.01 25.32 -16.31
N LEU A 111 1.20 24.78 -16.24
CA LEU A 111 1.57 23.80 -15.20
C LEU A 111 1.48 24.40 -13.78
N LYS A 112 1.92 25.66 -13.60
CA LYS A 112 1.78 26.37 -12.32
C LYS A 112 0.32 26.60 -11.94
N ILE A 113 -0.54 26.96 -12.90
CA ILE A 113 -1.99 27.10 -12.69
C ILE A 113 -2.59 25.75 -12.28
N TYR A 114 -2.26 24.70 -13.05
CA TYR A 114 -2.70 23.34 -12.77
C TYR A 114 -2.31 22.87 -11.37
N TYR A 115 -1.06 23.08 -10.92
CA TYR A 115 -0.64 22.70 -9.57
C TYR A 115 -1.45 23.41 -8.48
N LYS A 116 -1.79 24.69 -8.67
CA LYS A 116 -2.67 25.39 -7.73
C LYS A 116 -4.08 24.78 -7.69
N CYS A 117 -4.58 24.29 -8.82
CA CYS A 117 -5.88 23.63 -8.89
C CYS A 117 -5.86 22.26 -8.17
N VAL A 118 -4.89 21.39 -8.45
CA VAL A 118 -4.83 20.04 -7.88
C VAL A 118 -4.45 20.02 -6.40
N ASP A 119 -3.76 21.06 -5.91
CA ASP A 119 -3.37 21.20 -4.50
C ASP A 119 -4.51 21.88 -3.67
N SER A 120 -5.56 22.40 -4.31
CA SER A 120 -6.67 23.09 -3.64
C SER A 120 -7.87 22.17 -3.40
N ASN A 121 -8.28 22.06 -2.14
CA ASN A 121 -9.48 21.28 -1.79
C ASN A 121 -10.77 21.84 -2.43
N SER A 122 -10.88 23.16 -2.59
CA SER A 122 -12.06 23.80 -3.20
C SER A 122 -12.17 23.50 -4.70
N MET A 123 -11.03 23.22 -5.37
CA MET A 123 -10.99 22.88 -6.79
C MET A 123 -11.23 21.40 -7.08
N ARG A 124 -11.31 20.54 -6.07
CA ARG A 124 -11.42 19.09 -6.24
C ARG A 124 -12.66 18.69 -7.05
N GLU A 125 -13.83 19.17 -6.65
CA GLU A 125 -15.09 18.85 -7.34
C GLU A 125 -15.17 19.49 -8.75
N PRO A 126 -14.88 20.80 -8.95
CA PRO A 126 -14.79 21.38 -10.27
C PRO A 126 -13.83 20.66 -11.22
N LEU A 127 -12.64 20.28 -10.73
CA LEU A 127 -11.64 19.59 -11.53
C LEU A 127 -12.11 18.18 -11.95
N LEU A 128 -12.77 17.44 -11.07
CA LEU A 128 -13.37 16.14 -11.41
C LEU A 128 -14.39 16.27 -12.55
N ASN A 129 -15.23 17.31 -12.55
CA ASN A 129 -16.19 17.57 -13.64
C ASN A 129 -15.51 17.83 -15.00
N TYR A 130 -14.32 18.42 -15.02
CA TYR A 130 -13.53 18.59 -16.26
C TYR A 130 -12.87 17.27 -16.66
N ILE A 131 -12.33 16.51 -15.71
CA ILE A 131 -11.70 15.19 -15.94
C ILE A 131 -12.73 14.23 -16.57
N GLU A 132 -13.94 14.15 -16.02
CA GLU A 132 -15.00 13.27 -16.54
C GLU A 132 -15.41 13.58 -17.99
N LYS A 133 -15.30 14.83 -18.40
CA LYS A 133 -15.63 15.26 -19.78
C LYS A 133 -14.49 15.06 -20.75
N TYR A 134 -13.26 15.00 -20.25
CA TYR A 134 -12.07 14.87 -21.08
C TYR A 134 -11.94 13.42 -21.59
N LYS A 135 -11.62 13.26 -22.86
CA LYS A 135 -11.43 11.95 -23.47
C LYS A 135 -9.95 11.69 -23.69
N ILE A 136 -9.41 10.76 -22.94
CA ILE A 136 -8.04 10.29 -23.11
C ILE A 136 -7.90 9.63 -24.48
N PRO A 137 -6.88 10.02 -25.31
CA PRO A 137 -6.65 9.40 -26.60
C PRO A 137 -6.37 7.90 -26.49
N GLN A 138 -6.96 7.12 -27.41
CA GLN A 138 -6.72 5.67 -27.45
C GLN A 138 -5.36 5.34 -28.09
N GLY A 139 -4.77 4.24 -27.66
CA GLY A 139 -3.53 3.71 -28.26
C GLY A 139 -2.26 4.49 -27.91
N MET A 140 -2.32 5.41 -26.96
CA MET A 140 -1.16 6.15 -26.48
C MET A 140 -0.27 5.33 -25.57
N SER A 141 1.02 5.68 -25.50
CA SER A 141 1.91 5.20 -24.45
C SER A 141 1.77 6.04 -23.18
N VAL A 142 1.59 5.41 -22.03
CA VAL A 142 1.56 6.15 -20.76
C VAL A 142 2.90 6.80 -20.43
N LEU A 143 4.01 6.25 -20.95
CA LEU A 143 5.36 6.77 -20.70
C LEU A 143 5.59 8.17 -21.33
N ASP A 144 4.74 8.54 -22.28
CA ASP A 144 4.79 9.85 -22.95
C ASP A 144 4.02 10.93 -22.17
N THR A 145 3.37 10.58 -21.05
CA THR A 145 2.56 11.51 -20.25
C THR A 145 3.36 12.19 -19.14
N HIS A 146 2.91 13.39 -18.75
CA HIS A 146 3.48 14.09 -17.60
C HIS A 146 3.17 13.33 -16.31
N PRO A 147 4.16 13.01 -15.44
CA PRO A 147 3.96 12.18 -14.26
C PRO A 147 3.00 12.78 -13.20
N ASP A 148 2.74 14.08 -13.25
CA ASP A 148 1.83 14.75 -12.32
C ASP A 148 0.39 14.88 -12.85
N HIS A 149 0.00 14.13 -13.87
CA HIS A 149 -1.38 14.13 -14.37
C HIS A 149 -2.42 13.77 -13.30
N CYS A 150 -3.68 14.16 -13.51
CA CYS A 150 -4.80 13.92 -12.60
C CYS A 150 -5.73 12.77 -13.03
N PHE A 151 -5.28 11.87 -13.89
CA PHE A 151 -6.11 10.82 -14.46
C PHE A 151 -5.76 9.45 -13.86
N MET A 152 -6.64 8.89 -13.04
CA MET A 152 -6.49 7.51 -12.53
C MET A 152 -6.54 6.46 -13.65
N GLU A 153 -7.21 6.77 -14.77
CA GLU A 153 -7.23 5.91 -15.95
C GLU A 153 -5.84 5.71 -16.58
N LEU A 154 -4.97 6.74 -16.52
CA LEU A 154 -3.59 6.60 -16.97
C LEU A 154 -2.75 5.74 -16.03
N ASP A 155 -3.01 5.78 -14.73
CA ASP A 155 -2.38 4.85 -13.80
C ASP A 155 -2.79 3.40 -14.12
N ARG A 156 -4.08 3.17 -14.44
CA ARG A 156 -4.55 1.85 -14.92
C ARG A 156 -3.94 1.46 -16.26
N LEU A 157 -3.78 2.41 -17.18
CA LEU A 157 -3.11 2.16 -18.46
C LEU A 157 -1.64 1.80 -18.24
N TYR A 158 -0.95 2.49 -17.31
CA TYR A 158 0.41 2.14 -16.89
C TYR A 158 0.49 0.68 -16.44
N PHE A 159 -0.40 0.25 -15.54
CA PHE A 159 -0.41 -1.12 -15.06
C PHE A 159 -0.60 -2.13 -16.21
N LYS A 160 -1.53 -1.85 -17.13
CA LYS A 160 -1.78 -2.72 -18.30
C LYS A 160 -0.58 -2.81 -19.24
N GLN A 161 0.03 -1.67 -19.58
CA GLN A 161 1.19 -1.64 -20.47
C GLN A 161 2.41 -2.29 -19.84
N LEU A 162 2.65 -2.08 -18.54
CA LEU A 162 3.71 -2.76 -17.81
C LEU A 162 3.46 -4.27 -17.71
N SER A 163 2.21 -4.71 -17.49
CA SER A 163 1.85 -6.13 -17.50
C SER A 163 2.28 -6.81 -18.81
N VAL A 164 1.96 -6.21 -19.95
CA VAL A 164 2.36 -6.71 -21.28
C VAL A 164 3.89 -6.73 -21.44
N ALA A 165 4.57 -5.67 -21.00
CA ALA A 165 6.03 -5.62 -21.07
C ALA A 165 6.71 -6.69 -20.21
N LEU A 166 6.17 -6.97 -19.00
CA LEU A 166 6.64 -8.04 -18.13
C LEU A 166 6.40 -9.43 -18.74
N GLU A 167 5.23 -9.67 -19.30
CA GLU A 167 4.88 -10.93 -19.97
C GLU A 167 5.80 -11.23 -21.15
N ASN A 168 6.13 -10.21 -21.94
CA ASN A 168 7.00 -10.32 -23.11
C ASN A 168 8.50 -10.26 -22.77
N ASN A 169 8.89 -10.11 -21.50
CA ASN A 169 10.27 -9.88 -21.07
C ASN A 169 10.93 -8.67 -21.76
N GLU A 170 10.18 -7.59 -21.96
CA GLU A 170 10.66 -6.36 -22.55
C GLU A 170 11.49 -5.53 -21.56
N TYR A 171 12.23 -4.53 -22.06
CA TYR A 171 12.95 -3.58 -21.20
C TYR A 171 11.97 -2.67 -20.44
N ILE A 172 11.99 -2.74 -19.11
CA ILE A 172 11.07 -2.02 -18.24
C ILE A 172 11.64 -0.73 -17.62
N ILE A 173 12.85 -0.32 -18.01
CA ILE A 173 13.52 0.89 -17.43
C ILE A 173 12.65 2.13 -17.55
N GLY A 174 11.96 2.33 -18.68
CA GLY A 174 11.04 3.46 -18.86
C GLY A 174 9.88 3.42 -17.86
N PHE A 175 9.32 2.24 -17.62
CA PHE A 175 8.26 2.06 -16.61
C PHE A 175 8.75 2.29 -15.19
N GLN A 176 9.96 1.84 -14.84
CA GLN A 176 10.58 2.12 -13.54
C GLN A 176 10.78 3.63 -13.32
N GLN A 177 11.33 4.33 -14.30
CA GLN A 177 11.53 5.78 -14.23
C GLN A 177 10.20 6.52 -14.10
N TYR A 178 9.20 6.13 -14.87
CA TYR A 178 7.87 6.73 -14.82
C TYR A 178 7.23 6.60 -13.45
N VAL A 179 7.13 5.37 -12.90
CA VAL A 179 6.51 5.14 -11.59
C VAL A 179 7.31 5.81 -10.47
N ASP A 180 8.62 5.88 -10.59
CA ASP A 180 9.49 6.59 -9.65
C ASP A 180 9.17 8.09 -9.63
N ASN A 181 9.10 8.74 -10.79
CA ASN A 181 8.71 10.13 -10.90
C ASN A 181 7.29 10.38 -10.38
N ARG A 182 6.33 9.53 -10.77
CA ARG A 182 4.93 9.62 -10.35
C ARG A 182 4.76 9.51 -8.84
N THR A 183 5.46 8.57 -8.19
CA THR A 183 5.35 8.31 -6.74
C THR A 183 6.15 9.28 -5.89
N LYS A 184 7.27 9.82 -6.38
CA LYS A 184 8.09 10.82 -5.67
C LYS A 184 7.46 12.20 -5.64
N SER A 185 6.76 12.59 -6.70
CA SER A 185 6.08 13.87 -6.76
C SER A 185 5.00 13.98 -5.68
N LYS A 186 4.89 15.15 -5.06
CA LYS A 186 3.79 15.48 -4.12
C LYS A 186 2.64 16.21 -4.80
N LYS A 187 2.71 16.40 -6.13
CA LYS A 187 1.65 17.04 -6.90
C LYS A 187 0.59 16.03 -7.30
N ALA A 188 -0.65 16.49 -7.40
CA ALA A 188 -1.81 15.67 -7.76
C ALA A 188 -1.96 14.37 -6.93
N GLU A 189 -1.54 14.38 -5.65
CA GLU A 189 -1.51 13.19 -4.79
C GLU A 189 -2.91 12.54 -4.65
N ALA A 190 -3.96 13.36 -4.57
CA ALA A 190 -5.35 12.89 -4.46
C ALA A 190 -5.87 12.17 -5.73
N TYR A 191 -5.13 12.23 -6.83
CA TYR A 191 -5.50 11.66 -8.14
C TYR A 191 -4.58 10.51 -8.55
N LYS A 192 -3.73 10.02 -7.66
CA LYS A 192 -2.85 8.87 -7.89
C LYS A 192 -3.47 7.60 -7.36
N ALA A 193 -3.26 6.51 -8.07
CA ALA A 193 -3.61 5.19 -7.57
C ALA A 193 -2.65 4.77 -6.45
N GLU A 194 -3.19 4.34 -5.31
CA GLU A 194 -2.41 3.98 -4.12
C GLU A 194 -1.43 2.83 -4.40
N TRP A 195 -1.82 1.84 -5.20
CA TRP A 195 -1.02 0.67 -5.58
C TRP A 195 0.20 0.98 -6.46
N LEU A 196 0.38 2.20 -6.97
CA LEU A 196 1.59 2.58 -7.72
C LEU A 196 2.87 2.44 -6.86
N LYS A 197 2.76 2.68 -5.56
CA LYS A 197 3.87 2.50 -4.60
C LYS A 197 4.27 1.04 -4.52
N ASP A 198 3.30 0.13 -4.57
CA ASP A 198 3.52 -1.30 -4.51
C ASP A 198 4.17 -1.83 -5.80
N VAL A 199 3.74 -1.32 -6.96
CA VAL A 199 4.43 -1.61 -8.23
C VAL A 199 5.88 -1.15 -8.18
N LYS A 200 6.13 0.07 -7.66
CA LYS A 200 7.50 0.58 -7.51
C LYS A 200 8.35 -0.35 -6.63
N VAL A 201 7.83 -0.79 -5.48
CA VAL A 201 8.52 -1.73 -4.58
C VAL A 201 8.91 -3.01 -5.33
N LEU A 202 7.97 -3.60 -6.08
CA LEU A 202 8.22 -4.82 -6.86
C LEU A 202 9.28 -4.62 -7.95
N LEU A 203 9.27 -3.48 -8.65
CA LEU A 203 10.21 -3.21 -9.73
C LEU A 203 11.62 -2.87 -9.24
N ASP A 204 11.73 -2.22 -8.09
CA ASP A 204 13.01 -1.81 -7.50
C ASP A 204 13.67 -2.91 -6.67
N PHE A 205 12.94 -3.98 -6.35
CA PHE A 205 13.43 -5.05 -5.49
C PHE A 205 14.61 -5.82 -6.09
N LYS A 206 15.58 -6.18 -5.24
CA LYS A 206 16.78 -6.95 -5.60
C LYS A 206 17.23 -7.83 -4.43
N ASN A 207 17.64 -9.05 -4.72
CA ASN A 207 18.13 -10.02 -3.74
C ASN A 207 19.67 -10.03 -3.56
N GLU A 208 20.35 -8.90 -3.83
CA GLU A 208 21.84 -8.87 -3.93
C GLU A 208 22.58 -9.41 -2.70
N LYS A 209 22.02 -9.24 -1.49
CA LYS A 209 22.63 -9.67 -0.23
C LYS A 209 22.22 -11.07 0.26
N LEU A 210 21.31 -11.71 -0.43
CA LEU A 210 20.77 -13.00 0.01
C LEU A 210 21.85 -14.09 0.09
N TYR A 211 22.83 -14.05 -0.80
CA TYR A 211 23.93 -15.04 -0.87
C TYR A 211 24.91 -14.93 0.29
N GLU A 212 24.98 -13.79 0.98
CA GLU A 212 25.86 -13.57 2.13
C GLU A 212 25.29 -14.13 3.44
N ILE A 213 24.03 -14.55 3.44
CA ILE A 213 23.30 -14.99 4.62
C ILE A 213 23.67 -16.46 4.92
N ASN A 214 24.13 -16.74 6.13
CA ASN A 214 24.62 -18.06 6.52
C ASN A 214 23.91 -18.68 7.73
N THR A 215 22.96 -17.96 8.36
CA THR A 215 22.18 -18.45 9.49
C THR A 215 20.72 -18.12 9.36
N VAL A 216 19.86 -18.92 9.99
CA VAL A 216 18.40 -18.68 10.05
C VAL A 216 18.07 -17.31 10.65
N SER A 217 18.79 -16.88 11.68
CA SER A 217 18.58 -15.56 12.30
C SER A 217 18.93 -14.40 11.37
N GLN A 218 20.00 -14.52 10.59
CA GLN A 218 20.34 -13.53 9.56
C GLN A 218 19.26 -13.49 8.46
N LEU A 219 18.78 -14.65 8.04
CA LEU A 219 17.71 -14.74 7.04
C LEU A 219 16.41 -14.11 7.53
N ALA A 220 16.03 -14.35 8.78
CA ALA A 220 14.85 -13.75 9.39
C ALA A 220 14.95 -12.21 9.46
N ASN A 221 16.12 -11.67 9.84
CA ASN A 221 16.36 -10.23 9.81
C ASN A 221 16.33 -9.65 8.39
N TYR A 222 16.89 -10.37 7.42
CA TYR A 222 16.82 -9.99 6.01
C TYR A 222 15.36 -9.95 5.53
N TYR A 223 14.58 -10.99 5.84
CA TYR A 223 13.17 -11.03 5.52
C TYR A 223 12.44 -9.81 6.11
N GLN A 224 12.58 -9.56 7.41
CA GLN A 224 11.92 -8.45 8.09
C GLN A 224 12.26 -7.08 7.47
N SER A 225 13.54 -6.83 7.22
CA SER A 225 14.01 -5.50 6.79
C SER A 225 13.91 -5.28 5.28
N HIS A 226 13.88 -6.33 4.48
CA HIS A 226 14.04 -6.23 3.04
C HIS A 226 12.91 -6.92 2.26
N PHE A 227 12.52 -8.14 2.64
CA PHE A 227 11.54 -8.91 1.89
C PHE A 227 10.09 -8.63 2.32
N ALA A 228 9.82 -8.35 3.59
CA ALA A 228 8.48 -8.06 4.10
C ALA A 228 7.79 -6.88 3.39
N PRO A 229 8.48 -5.77 3.00
CA PRO A 229 7.89 -4.74 2.16
C PRO A 229 7.45 -5.24 0.77
N LEU A 230 8.17 -6.21 0.17
CA LEU A 230 7.79 -6.84 -1.09
C LEU A 230 6.54 -7.72 -0.93
N ASP A 231 6.46 -8.48 0.16
CA ASP A 231 5.27 -9.28 0.51
C ASP A 231 4.03 -8.40 0.72
N SER A 232 4.20 -7.27 1.39
CA SER A 232 3.13 -6.28 1.55
C SER A 232 2.69 -5.72 0.21
N ALA A 233 3.64 -5.36 -0.66
CA ALA A 233 3.35 -4.80 -1.98
C ALA A 233 2.57 -5.79 -2.85
N ILE A 234 2.99 -7.07 -2.93
CA ILE A 234 2.27 -8.06 -3.72
C ILE A 234 0.87 -8.32 -3.16
N ARG A 235 0.68 -8.35 -1.84
CA ARG A 235 -0.62 -8.44 -1.20
C ARG A 235 -1.56 -7.29 -1.61
N HIS A 236 -1.07 -6.05 -1.62
CA HIS A 236 -1.84 -4.89 -2.06
C HIS A 236 -2.20 -4.97 -3.56
N LEU A 237 -1.30 -5.48 -4.40
CA LEU A 237 -1.59 -5.69 -5.82
C LEU A 237 -2.67 -6.75 -6.02
N TYR A 238 -2.69 -7.84 -5.24
CA TYR A 238 -3.82 -8.78 -5.24
C TYR A 238 -5.13 -8.10 -4.87
N VAL A 239 -5.14 -7.29 -3.82
CA VAL A 239 -6.35 -6.55 -3.41
C VAL A 239 -6.86 -5.65 -4.53
N ALA A 240 -5.95 -4.94 -5.22
CA ALA A 240 -6.32 -3.96 -6.24
C ALA A 240 -6.74 -4.59 -7.59
N TRP A 241 -6.18 -5.76 -7.94
CA TRP A 241 -6.23 -6.28 -9.30
C TRP A 241 -6.72 -7.74 -9.42
N LEU A 242 -7.17 -8.38 -8.35
CA LEU A 242 -7.61 -9.78 -8.38
C LEU A 242 -8.72 -10.06 -9.42
N GLN A 243 -9.58 -9.08 -9.68
CA GLN A 243 -10.65 -9.21 -10.69
C GLN A 243 -10.12 -9.18 -12.15
N GLU A 244 -8.88 -8.75 -12.36
CA GLU A 244 -8.21 -8.69 -13.66
C GLU A 244 -6.95 -9.61 -13.64
N GLU A 245 -7.14 -10.89 -13.29
CA GLU A 245 -6.07 -11.88 -13.07
C GLU A 245 -5.02 -11.92 -14.18
N LYS A 246 -5.44 -11.84 -15.44
CA LYS A 246 -4.51 -11.84 -16.59
C LYS A 246 -3.50 -10.70 -16.54
N LEU A 247 -3.91 -9.54 -16.03
CA LEU A 247 -3.02 -8.38 -15.88
C LEU A 247 -2.13 -8.52 -14.66
N LEU A 248 -2.58 -9.23 -13.63
CA LEU A 248 -1.84 -9.42 -12.39
C LEU A 248 -0.77 -10.51 -12.49
N ARG A 249 -1.00 -11.57 -13.30
CA ARG A 249 -0.06 -12.72 -13.43
C ARG A 249 1.39 -12.35 -13.75
N PRO A 250 1.73 -11.44 -14.66
CA PRO A 250 3.13 -11.08 -14.93
C PRO A 250 3.84 -10.45 -13.71
N TYR A 251 3.11 -9.69 -12.87
CA TYR A 251 3.63 -9.17 -11.61
C TYR A 251 3.85 -10.29 -10.58
N GLN A 252 2.92 -11.24 -10.50
CA GLN A 252 3.05 -12.43 -9.67
C GLN A 252 4.29 -13.23 -10.06
N TYR A 253 4.50 -13.54 -11.35
CA TYR A 253 5.68 -14.27 -11.82
C TYR A 253 7.00 -13.57 -11.45
N ARG A 254 7.02 -12.23 -11.52
CA ARG A 254 8.19 -11.47 -11.09
C ARG A 254 8.44 -11.61 -9.59
N TYR A 255 7.41 -11.55 -8.78
CA TYR A 255 7.50 -11.79 -7.33
C TYR A 255 7.97 -13.22 -7.03
N GLU A 256 7.40 -14.21 -7.69
CA GLU A 256 7.76 -15.63 -7.50
C GLU A 256 9.24 -15.94 -7.78
N GLN A 257 9.86 -15.23 -8.72
CA GLN A 257 11.31 -15.38 -8.96
C GLN A 257 12.12 -14.96 -7.72
N TYR A 258 11.79 -13.84 -7.10
CA TYR A 258 12.45 -13.39 -5.88
C TYR A 258 12.15 -14.30 -4.69
N ASN A 259 10.91 -14.74 -4.59
CA ASN A 259 10.44 -15.64 -3.55
C ASN A 259 11.13 -17.00 -3.63
N LYS A 260 11.31 -17.54 -4.82
CA LYS A 260 12.07 -18.78 -5.04
C LYS A 260 13.50 -18.70 -4.51
N GLU A 261 14.23 -17.62 -4.82
CA GLU A 261 15.59 -17.42 -4.29
C GLU A 261 15.61 -17.38 -2.76
N LEU A 262 14.62 -16.73 -2.13
CA LEU A 262 14.47 -16.70 -0.68
C LEU A 262 14.21 -18.09 -0.11
N PHE A 263 13.30 -18.85 -0.71
CA PHE A 263 12.99 -20.22 -0.30
C PHE A 263 14.20 -21.14 -0.47
N ASP A 264 14.92 -21.08 -1.58
CA ASP A 264 16.12 -21.88 -1.78
C ASP A 264 17.15 -21.62 -0.68
N ARG A 265 17.30 -20.35 -0.25
CA ARG A 265 18.18 -20.01 0.88
C ARG A 265 17.63 -20.50 2.21
N TRP A 266 16.34 -20.32 2.47
CA TRP A 266 15.67 -20.82 3.66
C TRP A 266 15.83 -22.32 3.84
N PHE A 267 15.56 -23.09 2.79
CA PHE A 267 15.65 -24.54 2.83
C PHE A 267 17.08 -25.03 2.99
N GLY A 268 18.06 -24.29 2.48
CA GLY A 268 19.48 -24.59 2.73
C GLY A 268 19.90 -24.42 4.20
N LEU A 269 19.11 -23.69 5.00
CA LEU A 269 19.36 -23.44 6.42
C LEU A 269 18.34 -24.14 7.33
N ALA A 270 17.43 -24.94 6.78
CA ALA A 270 16.29 -25.50 7.52
C ALA A 270 16.68 -26.38 8.73
N ASP A 271 17.84 -27.06 8.66
CA ASP A 271 18.37 -27.91 9.74
C ASP A 271 18.76 -27.11 10.98
N GLU A 272 19.07 -25.83 10.83
CA GLU A 272 19.42 -24.93 11.94
C GLU A 272 18.17 -24.35 12.64
N TYR A 273 17.00 -24.55 12.05
CA TYR A 273 15.76 -23.97 12.57
C TYR A 273 15.37 -24.55 13.92
N LYS A 274 15.14 -23.65 14.88
CA LYS A 274 14.66 -23.99 16.22
C LYS A 274 13.54 -23.04 16.61
N PRO A 275 12.37 -23.57 16.99
CA PRO A 275 11.27 -22.75 17.51
C PRO A 275 11.68 -21.97 18.76
N THR A 276 11.19 -20.74 18.89
CA THR A 276 11.51 -19.85 20.03
C THR A 276 10.29 -19.19 20.67
N GLN A 277 9.07 -19.56 20.25
CA GLN A 277 7.83 -18.95 20.78
C GLN A 277 7.31 -19.61 22.06
N ARG A 278 7.92 -20.74 22.51
CA ARG A 278 7.46 -21.48 23.67
C ARG A 278 7.41 -20.64 24.95
N ASN A 279 6.32 -20.73 25.70
CA ASN A 279 6.06 -19.98 26.93
C ASN A 279 6.00 -18.44 26.76
N PHE A 280 5.94 -17.93 25.54
CA PHE A 280 6.02 -16.50 25.27
C PHE A 280 5.04 -15.68 26.12
N ILE A 281 3.79 -16.13 26.22
CA ILE A 281 2.75 -15.39 26.96
C ILE A 281 3.10 -15.31 28.45
N ALA A 282 3.44 -16.44 29.08
CA ALA A 282 3.80 -16.48 30.50
C ALA A 282 5.04 -15.61 30.78
N ASP A 283 6.09 -15.69 29.93
CA ASP A 283 7.30 -14.90 30.06
C ASP A 283 7.02 -13.38 29.99
N LYS A 284 6.14 -12.95 29.10
CA LYS A 284 5.80 -11.53 28.99
C LYS A 284 4.93 -11.05 30.15
N LEU A 285 4.00 -11.88 30.61
CA LEU A 285 3.10 -11.55 31.71
C LEU A 285 3.76 -11.59 33.09
N SER A 286 4.91 -12.27 33.26
CA SER A 286 5.63 -12.38 34.54
C SER A 286 6.16 -11.03 35.09
N GLY A 287 6.23 -9.99 34.28
CA GLY A 287 6.68 -8.65 34.68
C GLY A 287 5.73 -7.94 35.63
N ASN A 288 6.20 -6.88 36.30
CA ASN A 288 5.37 -6.06 37.19
C ASN A 288 4.45 -5.10 36.42
N GLY A 289 3.31 -4.76 37.03
CA GLY A 289 2.33 -3.79 36.49
C GLY A 289 1.31 -4.40 35.55
N ARG A 290 0.55 -3.53 34.88
CA ARG A 290 -0.46 -3.93 33.91
C ARG A 290 0.21 -4.26 32.57
N ILE A 291 0.04 -5.50 32.13
CA ILE A 291 0.65 -6.04 30.92
C ILE A 291 -0.44 -6.73 30.09
N ALA A 292 -0.49 -6.45 28.80
CA ALA A 292 -1.35 -7.12 27.85
C ALA A 292 -0.54 -7.84 26.75
N VAL A 293 -1.01 -9.01 26.34
CA VAL A 293 -0.49 -9.76 25.21
C VAL A 293 -1.63 -9.99 24.23
N ILE A 294 -1.51 -9.48 23.02
CA ILE A 294 -2.43 -9.75 21.92
C ILE A 294 -1.83 -10.89 21.11
N VAL A 295 -2.60 -11.96 20.95
CA VAL A 295 -2.27 -13.14 20.14
C VAL A 295 -3.17 -13.12 18.92
N CYS A 296 -2.59 -12.89 17.75
CA CYS A 296 -3.31 -12.93 16.48
C CYS A 296 -3.06 -14.26 15.79
N ASP A 297 -4.12 -14.96 15.42
CA ASP A 297 -4.08 -16.17 14.62
C ASP A 297 -3.74 -15.85 13.17
N GLY A 298 -2.72 -16.49 12.62
CA GLY A 298 -2.31 -16.31 11.22
C GLY A 298 -1.71 -14.94 10.88
N LEU A 299 -1.18 -14.17 11.84
CA LEU A 299 -0.61 -12.85 11.56
C LEU A 299 0.78 -12.94 10.92
N ARG A 300 0.89 -12.59 9.65
CA ARG A 300 2.19 -12.48 8.95
C ARG A 300 3.04 -11.34 9.51
N LEU A 301 4.37 -11.51 9.43
CA LEU A 301 5.32 -10.49 9.88
C LEU A 301 5.13 -9.15 9.15
N GLU A 302 4.86 -9.14 7.85
CA GLU A 302 4.65 -7.90 7.08
C GLU A 302 3.39 -7.14 7.54
N ILE A 303 2.34 -7.87 7.96
CA ILE A 303 1.13 -7.27 8.53
C ILE A 303 1.42 -6.68 9.91
N ALA A 304 2.21 -7.39 10.74
CA ALA A 304 2.64 -6.90 12.04
C ALA A 304 3.49 -5.61 11.91
N GLU A 305 4.35 -5.52 10.87
CA GLU A 305 5.10 -4.32 10.53
C GLU A 305 4.17 -3.15 10.18
N SER A 306 3.16 -3.39 9.35
CA SER A 306 2.13 -2.39 8.99
C SER A 306 1.34 -1.91 10.21
N ILE A 307 0.97 -2.82 11.13
CA ILE A 307 0.32 -2.46 12.40
C ILE A 307 1.26 -1.56 13.23
N ALA A 308 2.53 -1.94 13.36
CA ALA A 308 3.51 -1.17 14.14
C ALA A 308 3.71 0.25 13.60
N ASP A 309 3.68 0.43 12.29
CA ASP A 309 3.83 1.74 11.63
C ASP A 309 2.62 2.67 11.86
N LYS A 310 1.44 2.11 12.13
CA LYS A 310 0.20 2.85 12.46
C LYS A 310 0.12 3.25 13.95
N LEU A 311 0.99 2.73 14.82
CA LEU A 311 0.96 3.02 16.23
C LEU A 311 1.47 4.45 16.53
N LYS A 312 0.82 5.09 17.50
CA LYS A 312 1.25 6.40 18.03
C LYS A 312 2.54 6.31 18.85
N VAL A 313 2.82 5.13 19.40
CA VAL A 313 3.99 4.86 20.26
C VAL A 313 4.93 3.91 19.53
N LYS A 314 6.19 4.27 19.42
CA LYS A 314 7.20 3.38 18.83
C LYS A 314 7.54 2.24 19.79
N GLY A 315 7.40 1.01 19.31
CA GLY A 315 7.75 -0.23 20.02
C GLY A 315 9.09 -0.82 19.59
N LYS A 316 9.49 -1.88 20.28
CA LYS A 316 10.59 -2.76 19.85
C LYS A 316 10.04 -3.91 19.03
N LYS A 317 10.67 -4.20 17.92
CA LYS A 317 10.36 -5.34 17.05
C LYS A 317 11.38 -6.45 17.33
N ASN A 318 10.89 -7.68 17.49
CA ASN A 318 11.72 -8.86 17.67
C ASN A 318 11.14 -9.99 16.83
N ILE A 319 11.98 -10.95 16.42
CA ILE A 319 11.58 -12.11 15.66
C ILE A 319 11.50 -13.31 16.61
N ALA A 320 10.42 -14.04 16.57
CA ALA A 320 10.28 -15.37 17.17
C ALA A 320 10.00 -16.40 16.07
N PHE A 321 10.56 -17.57 16.22
CA PHE A 321 10.37 -18.69 15.29
C PHE A 321 9.22 -19.56 15.76
N ALA A 322 8.24 -19.81 14.89
CA ALA A 322 7.06 -20.61 15.15
C ALA A 322 7.38 -22.10 15.33
N GLU A 323 6.47 -22.83 15.96
CA GLU A 323 6.53 -24.30 15.96
C GLU A 323 6.29 -24.85 14.56
N LEU A 324 6.76 -26.07 14.31
CA LEU A 324 6.57 -26.78 13.05
C LEU A 324 5.79 -28.09 13.27
N PRO A 325 4.84 -28.41 12.40
CA PRO A 325 4.25 -27.59 11.34
C PRO A 325 3.66 -26.28 11.88
N SER A 326 3.74 -25.20 11.09
CA SER A 326 3.28 -23.87 11.52
C SER A 326 1.77 -23.75 11.35
N VAL A 327 1.03 -24.37 12.24
CA VAL A 327 -0.44 -24.43 12.32
C VAL A 327 -0.91 -24.01 13.69
N THR A 328 -2.19 -23.64 13.80
CA THR A 328 -2.80 -23.05 15.01
C THR A 328 -2.59 -23.90 16.25
N GLU A 329 -2.84 -25.23 16.20
CA GLU A 329 -2.71 -26.08 17.36
C GLU A 329 -1.29 -26.12 17.93
N ASN A 330 -0.26 -26.09 17.07
CA ASN A 330 1.15 -26.12 17.48
C ASN A 330 1.60 -24.77 18.03
N GLY A 331 1.38 -23.71 17.27
CA GLY A 331 1.77 -22.36 17.64
C GLY A 331 1.09 -21.89 18.91
N MET A 332 -0.23 -22.08 19.01
CA MET A 332 -0.99 -21.74 20.22
C MET A 332 -0.54 -22.57 21.43
N SER A 333 -0.34 -23.90 21.28
CA SER A 333 0.14 -24.74 22.39
C SER A 333 1.50 -24.27 22.90
N SER A 334 2.40 -23.92 22.00
CA SER A 334 3.72 -23.40 22.33
C SER A 334 3.65 -22.05 23.03
N LEU A 335 2.88 -21.10 22.51
CA LEU A 335 2.69 -19.77 23.11
C LEU A 335 2.12 -19.84 24.53
N PHE A 336 1.17 -20.75 24.76
CA PHE A 336 0.55 -20.98 26.06
C PHE A 336 1.35 -21.92 26.98
N GLY A 337 2.50 -22.42 26.53
CA GLY A 337 3.42 -23.23 27.33
C GLY A 337 2.94 -24.65 27.62
N CYS A 338 2.07 -25.21 26.78
CA CYS A 338 1.59 -26.57 26.93
C CYS A 338 2.74 -27.60 26.75
N ALA A 339 2.76 -28.67 27.52
CA ALA A 339 3.76 -29.73 27.41
C ALA A 339 3.60 -30.51 26.10
N GLU A 340 2.37 -30.78 25.73
CA GLU A 340 1.95 -31.47 24.51
C GLU A 340 1.12 -30.51 23.63
N VAL A 341 0.87 -30.92 22.40
CA VAL A 341 0.00 -30.16 21.48
C VAL A 341 -1.46 -30.36 21.92
N GLU A 342 -2.11 -29.24 22.19
CA GLU A 342 -3.48 -29.17 22.68
C GLU A 342 -4.41 -28.56 21.62
N ASP A 343 -5.38 -29.31 21.16
CA ASP A 343 -6.33 -28.82 20.15
C ASP A 343 -7.44 -27.94 20.78
N VAL A 344 -7.71 -28.10 22.06
CA VAL A 344 -8.78 -27.42 22.78
C VAL A 344 -8.28 -26.14 23.43
N ALA A 345 -8.82 -24.99 23.01
CA ALA A 345 -8.44 -23.68 23.54
C ALA A 345 -8.57 -23.58 25.08
N GLN A 346 -9.62 -24.16 25.66
CA GLN A 346 -9.85 -24.13 27.12
C GLN A 346 -8.73 -24.83 27.88
N THR A 347 -8.17 -25.94 27.37
CA THR A 347 -7.03 -26.63 27.95
C THR A 347 -5.80 -25.73 27.96
N ARG A 348 -5.49 -25.07 26.82
CA ARG A 348 -4.41 -24.10 26.74
C ARG A 348 -4.56 -22.94 27.73
N TYR A 349 -5.79 -22.42 27.88
CA TYR A 349 -6.09 -21.35 28.85
C TYR A 349 -5.92 -21.80 30.29
N SER A 350 -6.36 -23.01 30.60
CA SER A 350 -6.19 -23.60 31.93
C SER A 350 -4.72 -23.81 32.26
N ASN A 351 -3.91 -24.26 31.29
CA ASN A 351 -2.46 -24.39 31.45
C ASN A 351 -1.81 -23.05 31.81
N LEU A 352 -2.11 -21.96 31.07
CA LEU A 352 -1.57 -20.63 31.39
C LEU A 352 -1.99 -20.18 32.80
N LYS A 353 -3.21 -20.41 33.21
CA LYS A 353 -3.72 -20.06 34.56
C LYS A 353 -3.01 -20.79 35.69
N THR A 354 -2.41 -21.98 35.47
CA THR A 354 -1.56 -22.61 36.47
C THR A 354 -0.28 -21.84 36.74
N VAL A 355 0.24 -21.11 35.75
CA VAL A 355 1.47 -20.31 35.83
C VAL A 355 1.18 -18.86 36.20
N ILE A 356 0.11 -18.28 35.67
CA ILE A 356 -0.34 -16.90 35.91
C ILE A 356 -1.81 -16.94 36.38
N PRO A 357 -2.07 -17.19 37.70
CA PRO A 357 -3.42 -17.42 38.19
C PRO A 357 -4.42 -16.28 38.00
N ASP A 358 -3.94 -15.02 37.97
CA ASP A 358 -4.72 -13.80 37.82
C ASP A 358 -4.87 -13.33 36.35
N VAL A 359 -4.47 -14.17 35.38
CA VAL A 359 -4.62 -13.83 33.96
C VAL A 359 -6.09 -13.87 33.54
N GLU A 360 -6.53 -12.80 32.91
CA GLU A 360 -7.79 -12.76 32.17
C GLU A 360 -7.51 -12.99 30.68
N ILE A 361 -8.33 -13.83 30.03
CA ILE A 361 -8.21 -14.16 28.60
C ILE A 361 -9.55 -13.86 27.93
N ILE A 362 -9.57 -12.92 27.01
CA ILE A 362 -10.77 -12.49 26.30
C ILE A 362 -10.51 -12.36 24.79
N GLN A 363 -11.58 -12.27 24.01
CA GLN A 363 -11.47 -11.90 22.60
C GLN A 363 -11.15 -10.40 22.47
N LEU A 364 -10.33 -10.01 21.48
CA LEU A 364 -9.89 -8.64 21.28
C LEU A 364 -11.06 -7.67 21.04
N GLU A 365 -12.12 -8.15 20.38
CA GLU A 365 -13.36 -7.41 20.11
C GLU A 365 -14.13 -7.04 21.39
N ARG A 366 -13.92 -7.81 22.47
CA ARG A 366 -14.56 -7.56 23.77
C ARG A 366 -13.81 -6.56 24.64
N LEU A 367 -12.63 -6.10 24.18
CA LEU A 367 -11.86 -5.09 24.92
C LEU A 367 -12.65 -3.77 25.02
N ASN A 368 -12.90 -3.34 26.26
CA ASN A 368 -13.57 -2.09 26.59
C ASN A 368 -13.04 -1.53 27.91
N SER A 369 -13.43 -0.30 28.28
CA SER A 369 -12.96 0.38 29.49
C SER A 369 -13.30 -0.32 30.83
N GLY A 370 -14.20 -1.30 30.83
CA GLY A 370 -14.55 -2.10 32.01
C GLY A 370 -13.55 -3.20 32.33
N VAL A 371 -12.59 -3.50 31.44
CA VAL A 371 -11.55 -4.50 31.68
C VAL A 371 -10.50 -3.93 32.64
N THR A 372 -10.38 -4.57 33.81
CA THR A 372 -9.50 -4.09 34.90
C THR A 372 -8.33 -5.01 35.21
N ALA A 373 -8.23 -6.17 34.56
CA ALA A 373 -7.18 -7.17 34.79
C ALA A 373 -5.77 -6.58 34.64
N ASN A 374 -4.85 -6.95 35.53
CA ASN A 374 -3.45 -6.56 35.44
C ASN A 374 -2.67 -7.41 34.42
N LYS A 375 -3.07 -8.66 34.24
CA LYS A 375 -2.50 -9.61 33.29
C LYS A 375 -3.59 -10.01 32.29
N LEU A 376 -3.43 -9.57 31.05
CA LEU A 376 -4.46 -9.70 30.03
C LEU A 376 -3.93 -10.39 28.79
N VAL A 377 -4.63 -11.40 28.32
CA VAL A 377 -4.43 -11.99 27.00
C VAL A 377 -5.64 -11.70 26.13
N LEU A 378 -5.39 -11.24 24.94
CA LEU A 378 -6.39 -10.85 23.96
C LEU A 378 -6.22 -11.73 22.71
N MET A 379 -7.23 -12.51 22.40
CA MET A 379 -7.21 -13.43 21.24
C MET A 379 -7.88 -12.74 20.05
N PHE A 380 -7.27 -12.84 18.86
CA PHE A 380 -7.81 -12.33 17.61
C PHE A 380 -7.64 -13.36 16.50
N GLY A 381 -8.72 -13.94 16.01
CA GLY A 381 -8.72 -15.05 15.04
C GLY A 381 -9.17 -14.70 13.63
N ASP A 382 -9.55 -13.43 13.37
CA ASP A 382 -10.21 -13.05 12.12
C ASP A 382 -9.31 -13.14 10.88
N ILE A 383 -8.00 -12.97 11.04
CA ILE A 383 -7.06 -12.98 9.91
C ILE A 383 -7.02 -14.36 9.27
N ASP A 384 -6.77 -15.38 10.08
CA ASP A 384 -6.71 -16.77 9.62
C ASP A 384 -8.07 -17.23 9.09
N GLN A 385 -9.13 -17.00 9.84
CA GLN A 385 -10.50 -17.41 9.47
C GLN A 385 -10.95 -16.80 8.12
N VAL A 386 -10.57 -15.55 7.83
CA VAL A 386 -10.90 -14.88 6.56
C VAL A 386 -10.05 -15.44 5.43
N GLY A 387 -8.76 -15.69 5.67
CA GLY A 387 -7.87 -16.34 4.72
C GLY A 387 -8.38 -17.72 4.30
N GLU A 388 -8.69 -18.58 5.25
CA GLU A 388 -9.23 -19.92 4.99
C GLU A 388 -10.56 -19.87 4.22
N LYS A 389 -11.51 -19.02 4.63
CA LYS A 389 -12.86 -18.96 4.03
C LYS A 389 -12.90 -18.26 2.68
N LYS A 390 -12.13 -17.18 2.49
CA LYS A 390 -12.21 -16.31 1.30
C LYS A 390 -11.00 -16.41 0.40
N GLN A 391 -9.94 -17.09 0.82
CA GLN A 391 -8.69 -17.22 0.09
C GLN A 391 -8.14 -15.83 -0.32
N LEU A 392 -7.62 -15.65 -1.52
CA LEU A 392 -7.12 -14.35 -2.00
C LEU A 392 -8.15 -13.20 -1.86
N ALA A 393 -9.44 -13.50 -1.98
CA ALA A 393 -10.48 -12.47 -1.80
C ALA A 393 -10.57 -11.94 -0.37
N GLY A 394 -10.04 -12.66 0.62
CA GLY A 394 -9.95 -12.24 2.02
C GLY A 394 -8.89 -11.17 2.26
N LEU A 395 -7.90 -11.04 1.39
CA LEU A 395 -6.80 -10.07 1.54
C LEU A 395 -7.28 -8.62 1.64
N LYS A 396 -8.42 -8.29 1.03
CA LYS A 396 -9.03 -6.95 1.12
C LYS A 396 -9.45 -6.56 2.56
N ASP A 397 -9.71 -7.54 3.42
CA ASP A 397 -10.17 -7.30 4.78
C ASP A 397 -8.98 -7.00 5.72
N ILE A 398 -7.76 -7.37 5.33
CA ILE A 398 -6.54 -7.22 6.15
C ILE A 398 -6.29 -5.77 6.58
N ASN A 399 -6.48 -4.79 5.69
CA ASN A 399 -6.26 -3.38 6.03
C ASN A 399 -7.19 -2.90 7.17
N ALA A 400 -8.43 -3.42 7.22
CA ALA A 400 -9.36 -3.14 8.31
C ALA A 400 -8.90 -3.78 9.61
N TYR A 401 -8.37 -5.01 9.57
CA TYR A 401 -7.81 -5.69 10.73
C TYR A 401 -6.54 -5.01 11.26
N GLU A 402 -5.65 -4.56 10.38
CA GLU A 402 -4.48 -3.76 10.77
C GLU A 402 -4.89 -2.50 11.54
N ALA A 403 -5.89 -1.76 11.04
CA ALA A 403 -6.41 -0.57 11.70
C ALA A 403 -7.05 -0.91 13.05
N PHE A 404 -7.87 -1.96 13.11
CA PHE A 404 -8.53 -2.41 14.32
C PHE A 404 -7.54 -2.82 15.41
N VAL A 405 -6.55 -3.66 15.10
CA VAL A 405 -5.53 -4.08 16.07
C VAL A 405 -4.72 -2.89 16.55
N SER A 406 -4.36 -1.96 15.65
CA SER A 406 -3.63 -0.72 16.02
C SER A 406 -4.44 0.15 16.97
N GLU A 407 -5.75 0.30 16.74
CA GLU A 407 -6.65 1.03 17.63
C GLU A 407 -6.70 0.38 19.02
N LYS A 408 -6.89 -0.95 19.07
CA LYS A 408 -6.92 -1.70 20.34
C LYS A 408 -5.62 -1.63 21.14
N ILE A 409 -4.47 -1.60 20.48
CA ILE A 409 -3.18 -1.35 21.14
C ILE A 409 -3.15 0.06 21.77
N ASN A 410 -3.61 1.09 21.06
CA ASN A 410 -3.70 2.44 21.61
C ASN A 410 -4.71 2.53 22.76
N ASP A 411 -5.84 1.81 22.68
CA ASP A 411 -6.81 1.72 23.75
C ASP A 411 -6.20 1.14 25.03
N LEU A 412 -5.44 0.04 24.92
CA LEU A 412 -4.74 -0.58 26.04
C LEU A 412 -3.79 0.40 26.74
N PHE A 413 -3.01 1.19 25.99
CA PHE A 413 -2.17 2.23 26.59
C PHE A 413 -3.01 3.29 27.28
N SER A 414 -4.11 3.70 26.70
CA SER A 414 -5.05 4.67 27.30
C SER A 414 -5.72 4.14 28.57
N MET A 415 -5.91 2.83 28.67
CA MET A 415 -6.42 2.12 29.87
C MET A 415 -5.34 1.89 30.94
N GLY A 416 -4.09 2.36 30.72
CA GLY A 416 -3.00 2.30 31.68
C GLY A 416 -2.17 1.00 31.65
N TYR A 417 -2.23 0.21 30.58
CA TYR A 417 -1.28 -0.89 30.39
C TYR A 417 0.10 -0.31 30.07
N GLY A 418 1.09 -0.64 30.92
CA GLY A 418 2.46 -0.14 30.78
C GLY A 418 3.26 -0.86 29.70
N LYS A 419 2.86 -2.09 29.35
CA LYS A 419 3.46 -2.91 28.29
C LYS A 419 2.36 -3.64 27.53
N VAL A 420 2.42 -3.57 26.20
CA VAL A 420 1.55 -4.30 25.28
C VAL A 420 2.43 -5.05 24.30
N TYR A 421 2.21 -6.34 24.18
CA TYR A 421 2.90 -7.23 23.25
C TYR A 421 1.90 -7.69 22.19
N LEU A 422 2.32 -7.69 20.93
CA LEU A 422 1.63 -8.30 19.81
C LEU A 422 2.44 -9.50 19.33
N THR A 423 1.82 -10.65 19.18
CA THR A 423 2.46 -11.87 18.67
C THR A 423 1.49 -12.66 17.80
N ALA A 424 2.00 -13.64 17.07
CA ALA A 424 1.24 -14.61 16.31
C ALA A 424 1.64 -16.03 16.72
N ASP A 425 0.76 -16.98 16.50
CA ASP A 425 1.05 -18.41 16.59
C ASP A 425 1.76 -18.90 15.33
N HIS A 426 1.32 -18.49 14.14
CA HIS A 426 1.92 -18.71 12.84
C HIS A 426 1.62 -17.54 11.89
N GLY A 427 2.07 -17.62 10.66
CA GLY A 427 1.67 -16.77 9.53
C GLY A 427 1.04 -17.60 8.42
N PHE A 428 0.96 -17.04 7.22
CA PHE A 428 0.48 -17.74 6.04
C PHE A 428 1.32 -17.41 4.80
N VAL A 429 1.20 -18.23 3.77
CA VAL A 429 1.80 -18.01 2.46
C VAL A 429 0.70 -17.59 1.48
N ILE A 430 0.96 -16.55 0.69
CA ILE A 430 0.14 -16.21 -0.47
C ILE A 430 0.69 -17.02 -1.63
N THR A 431 -0.02 -18.08 -2.01
CA THR A 431 0.40 -18.99 -3.08
C THR A 431 0.11 -18.43 -4.48
N GLY A 432 -0.64 -17.32 -4.53
CA GLY A 432 -0.97 -16.64 -5.77
C GLY A 432 -2.16 -17.25 -6.52
N ILE A 433 -2.29 -16.81 -7.78
CA ILE A 433 -3.25 -17.35 -8.74
C ILE A 433 -2.62 -18.60 -9.35
N LEU A 434 -3.11 -19.77 -8.97
CA LEU A 434 -2.54 -21.07 -9.34
C LEU A 434 -3.33 -21.74 -10.46
N ASP A 435 -2.62 -22.35 -11.40
CA ASP A 435 -3.14 -23.37 -12.28
C ASP A 435 -2.90 -24.77 -11.67
N GLU A 436 -3.61 -25.81 -12.13
CA GLU A 436 -3.43 -27.17 -11.59
C GLU A 436 -1.98 -27.69 -11.74
N ALA A 437 -1.28 -27.24 -12.78
CA ALA A 437 0.11 -27.61 -13.04
C ALA A 437 1.12 -26.98 -12.04
N ASP A 438 0.69 -25.95 -11.31
CA ASP A 438 1.56 -25.29 -10.32
C ASP A 438 1.61 -26.03 -8.98
N LYS A 439 0.71 -27.00 -8.77
CA LYS A 439 0.63 -27.75 -7.51
C LYS A 439 1.66 -28.87 -7.45
N ILE A 440 2.20 -29.10 -6.27
CA ILE A 440 3.19 -30.16 -6.02
C ILE A 440 2.48 -31.49 -5.79
N PRO A 441 2.85 -32.58 -6.46
CA PRO A 441 2.28 -33.90 -6.16
C PRO A 441 2.54 -34.31 -4.71
N VAL A 442 1.53 -34.81 -4.05
CA VAL A 442 1.69 -35.45 -2.72
C VAL A 442 2.60 -36.67 -2.90
N PRO A 443 3.64 -36.84 -2.06
CA PRO A 443 4.53 -38.01 -2.16
C PRO A 443 3.77 -39.32 -1.92
N ASP A 444 4.16 -40.38 -2.66
CA ASP A 444 3.64 -41.72 -2.41
C ASP A 444 4.24 -42.31 -1.13
N GLY A 445 3.43 -42.91 -0.25
CA GLY A 445 3.90 -43.54 0.97
C GLY A 445 2.78 -43.69 2.03
N ASP A 446 3.16 -44.14 3.23
CA ASP A 446 2.25 -44.26 4.38
C ASP A 446 2.00 -42.89 5.02
N ILE A 447 1.14 -42.09 4.34
CA ILE A 447 0.78 -40.72 4.75
C ILE A 447 -0.36 -40.79 5.78
N ILE A 448 -0.08 -40.27 6.98
CA ILE A 448 -1.05 -40.18 8.08
C ILE A 448 -1.96 -38.97 7.89
N LYS A 449 -1.37 -37.83 7.48
CA LYS A 449 -2.08 -36.56 7.28
C LYS A 449 -1.42 -35.78 6.14
N SER A 450 -2.23 -35.20 5.26
CA SER A 450 -1.78 -34.26 4.23
C SER A 450 -2.58 -32.98 4.34
N GLU A 451 -1.86 -31.87 4.46
CA GLU A 451 -2.37 -30.51 4.45
C GLU A 451 -1.85 -29.76 3.21
N GLU A 452 -2.14 -28.48 3.11
CA GLU A 452 -1.80 -27.71 1.92
C GLU A 452 -0.28 -27.65 1.63
N ARG A 453 0.55 -27.56 2.67
CA ARG A 453 2.00 -27.37 2.51
C ARG A 453 2.85 -28.35 3.32
N PHE A 454 2.25 -29.24 4.09
CA PHE A 454 2.98 -30.27 4.80
C PHE A 454 2.24 -31.61 4.79
N CYS A 455 2.99 -32.68 4.98
CA CYS A 455 2.47 -34.03 5.19
C CYS A 455 3.12 -34.67 6.42
N LEU A 456 2.38 -35.54 7.10
CA LEU A 456 2.87 -36.39 8.16
C LEU A 456 2.86 -37.83 7.66
N ALA A 457 3.97 -38.55 7.79
CA ALA A 457 4.11 -39.93 7.32
C ALA A 457 4.97 -40.77 8.25
N ASN A 458 4.84 -42.12 8.15
CA ASN A 458 5.69 -43.07 8.83
C ASN A 458 6.88 -43.52 7.98
N ASP A 459 6.83 -43.31 6.66
CA ASP A 459 7.86 -43.71 5.74
C ASP A 459 8.80 -42.55 5.39
N THR A 460 10.01 -42.88 4.96
CA THR A 460 10.91 -41.95 4.28
C THR A 460 10.45 -41.77 2.83
N LEU A 461 9.88 -40.62 2.52
CA LEU A 461 9.43 -40.28 1.19
C LEU A 461 10.54 -39.51 0.46
N GLY A 462 10.88 -39.95 -0.76
CA GLY A 462 11.90 -39.27 -1.59
C GLY A 462 11.24 -38.44 -2.69
N ASN A 463 11.39 -37.12 -2.64
CA ASN A 463 10.95 -36.24 -3.72
C ASN A 463 11.80 -34.95 -3.67
N GLU A 464 12.24 -34.46 -4.84
CA GLU A 464 13.06 -33.24 -4.96
C GLU A 464 12.32 -31.97 -4.53
N ASN A 465 10.98 -31.99 -4.55
CA ASN A 465 10.11 -30.87 -4.24
C ASN A 465 9.70 -30.78 -2.76
N ILE A 466 10.25 -31.65 -1.91
CA ILE A 466 9.93 -31.69 -0.48
C ILE A 466 11.18 -31.64 0.39
N ILE A 467 11.01 -31.09 1.59
CA ILE A 467 11.98 -31.21 2.68
C ILE A 467 11.44 -32.16 3.73
N VAL A 468 12.33 -33.03 4.20
CA VAL A 468 12.05 -33.99 5.24
C VAL A 468 12.65 -33.55 6.57
N ARG A 469 11.86 -33.59 7.62
CA ARG A 469 12.35 -33.52 9.01
C ARG A 469 12.03 -34.84 9.70
N SER A 470 13.07 -35.55 10.13
CA SER A 470 12.96 -36.78 10.92
C SER A 470 12.70 -36.45 12.40
N GLN A 471 11.69 -35.63 12.66
CA GLN A 471 11.26 -35.29 14.02
C GLN A 471 9.88 -35.87 14.25
N LYS A 472 9.75 -36.68 15.30
CA LYS A 472 8.48 -37.24 15.71
C LYS A 472 7.49 -36.09 16.00
N TYR A 473 6.31 -36.16 15.39
CA TYR A 473 5.22 -35.25 15.63
C TYR A 473 3.90 -36.06 15.74
N LYS A 474 3.23 -35.98 16.89
CA LYS A 474 2.06 -36.81 17.20
C LYS A 474 2.39 -38.30 16.94
N GLU A 475 1.65 -38.93 16.02
CA GLU A 475 1.81 -40.35 15.67
C GLU A 475 2.77 -40.59 14.51
N SER A 476 3.21 -39.52 13.82
CA SER A 476 4.12 -39.63 12.67
C SER A 476 5.59 -39.64 13.08
N GLN A 477 6.44 -40.27 12.26
CA GLN A 477 7.88 -40.28 12.42
C GLN A 477 8.57 -39.18 11.62
N TYR A 478 7.94 -38.75 10.53
CA TYR A 478 8.49 -37.77 9.59
C TYR A 478 7.50 -36.67 9.28
N GLN A 479 8.03 -35.47 9.11
CA GLN A 479 7.32 -34.29 8.64
C GLN A 479 7.90 -33.88 7.28
N TYR A 480 7.05 -33.64 6.31
CA TYR A 480 7.41 -33.27 4.94
C TYR A 480 6.81 -31.91 4.62
N TYR A 481 7.61 -31.01 4.09
CA TYR A 481 7.20 -29.65 3.74
C TYR A 481 7.40 -29.39 2.25
N ALA A 482 6.48 -28.69 1.61
CA ALA A 482 6.64 -28.22 0.24
C ALA A 482 7.86 -27.30 0.14
N LYS A 483 8.79 -27.60 -0.78
CA LYS A 483 10.02 -26.83 -1.00
C LYS A 483 9.80 -25.62 -1.92
N SER A 484 8.67 -24.94 -1.77
CA SER A 484 8.33 -23.74 -2.52
C SER A 484 7.17 -23.01 -1.85
N ASP A 485 6.70 -21.93 -2.43
CA ASP A 485 5.43 -21.27 -2.08
C ASP A 485 4.19 -22.02 -2.57
N LYS A 486 4.37 -23.05 -3.40
CA LYS A 486 3.27 -23.82 -3.99
C LYS A 486 2.72 -24.87 -2.99
N PRO A 487 1.39 -25.12 -3.02
CA PRO A 487 0.77 -26.16 -2.19
C PRO A 487 0.89 -27.54 -2.82
N PHE A 488 0.67 -28.57 -2.01
CA PHE A 488 0.44 -29.94 -2.50
C PHE A 488 -0.87 -30.04 -3.28
N VAL A 489 -0.95 -30.99 -4.20
CA VAL A 489 -2.19 -31.37 -4.90
C VAL A 489 -3.13 -32.01 -3.86
N SER A 490 -3.93 -31.22 -3.20
CA SER A 490 -4.98 -31.67 -2.30
C SER A 490 -6.24 -30.85 -2.52
N LYS A 491 -7.15 -30.87 -1.64
CA LYS A 491 -8.53 -30.40 -1.83
C LYS A 491 -8.67 -28.88 -1.83
N GLY A 492 -9.04 -28.24 -2.94
CA GLY A 492 -9.61 -26.90 -2.96
C GLY A 492 -8.76 -25.79 -3.60
N ALA A 493 -9.16 -24.53 -3.43
CA ALA A 493 -8.48 -23.33 -3.91
C ALA A 493 -7.46 -22.88 -2.86
N TYR A 494 -6.21 -22.64 -3.28
CA TYR A 494 -5.07 -22.44 -2.38
C TYR A 494 -4.41 -21.09 -2.59
N GLY A 495 -5.15 -20.01 -2.60
CA GLY A 495 -4.57 -18.66 -2.63
C GLY A 495 -3.97 -18.23 -1.29
N TYR A 496 -4.39 -18.89 -0.20
CA TYR A 496 -3.96 -18.70 1.18
C TYR A 496 -3.65 -20.06 1.77
N ALA A 497 -2.47 -20.28 2.31
CA ALA A 497 -2.06 -21.55 2.89
C ALA A 497 -1.10 -21.33 4.08
N HIS A 498 -1.16 -22.21 5.07
CA HIS A 498 -0.23 -22.28 6.21
C HIS A 498 0.36 -23.69 6.36
N GLY A 499 1.38 -23.84 7.25
CA GLY A 499 2.03 -25.13 7.47
C GLY A 499 3.51 -25.16 7.15
#